data_289cf024376f802b2ab2b017233979f6
#
_entry.id   289cf024376f802b2ab2b017233979f6
#
_cell.length_a   1.000
_cell.length_b   1.000
_cell.length_c   1.000
_cell.angle_alpha   90.00
_cell.angle_beta   90.00
_cell.angle_gamma   90.00
#
_symmetry.space_group_name_H-M   'P 1'
#
loop_
_entity.id
_entity.type
_entity.pdbx_description
1 polymer ?
#
loop_
_entity_poly.entity_id
_entity_poly.type
_entity_poly.pdbx_seq_one_letter_code
_entity_poly.pdbx_strand_id
1 'polypeptide(L)'
;MPPKAEAKSPEAKPDTKVADAAKATSAAKQRDLDAAISTITKSYGEGAIMRLGAATAQRSIEVISTGSLAVDLALGVGGVPRGRVIEIFGPESSGKTTLMLHVIANAQKAGGLAAFIDAEHALDPAYAKKLGVNLDDLLVSQPDSGEEALTICETLARSNALDVIVVDSVAALVPKAELEGEMGMATMGMQARLMSQALRKLTALLNKSKTTCIFTNQLREKVGVMFGNPETTPGGKALKFYASVRMDIRRKDTLKDARSEEHTSELQSQFRISYAVFCLKKK
;
A
#
# COMPACT_ATOMS: atom_id res chain seq x y z
N MET A 1 18.21 76.03 26.16
CA MET A 1 18.44 75.16 24.93
C MET A 1 17.26 74.30 24.70
N PRO A 2 16.49 74.46 23.59
CA PRO A 2 15.34 73.59 23.26
C PRO A 2 15.84 72.36 22.49
N PRO A 3 15.13 71.20 22.53
CA PRO A 3 15.53 69.98 21.85
C PRO A 3 15.19 70.05 20.35
N LYS A 4 16.07 69.44 19.56
CA LYS A 4 15.97 69.31 18.11
C LYS A 4 14.81 68.40 17.72
N ALA A 5 14.02 68.89 16.79
CA ALA A 5 12.98 68.13 16.11
C ALA A 5 13.61 67.06 15.16
N GLU A 6 13.19 65.81 15.33
CA GLU A 6 13.48 64.71 14.41
C GLU A 6 12.60 64.82 13.17
N ALA A 7 13.25 64.88 12.02
CA ALA A 7 12.61 64.89 10.71
C ALA A 7 12.06 63.47 10.39
N LYS A 8 10.74 63.33 10.20
CA LYS A 8 10.09 62.15 9.63
C LYS A 8 10.49 61.98 8.16
N SER A 9 11.10 60.86 7.83
CA SER A 9 11.33 60.40 6.47
C SER A 9 9.99 60.16 5.77
N PRO A 10 9.80 60.49 4.47
CA PRO A 10 8.55 60.21 3.77
C PRO A 10 8.44 58.72 3.45
N GLU A 11 7.34 58.10 3.88
CA GLU A 11 6.93 56.77 3.46
C GLU A 11 6.75 56.74 1.95
N ALA A 12 7.57 55.95 1.24
CA ALA A 12 7.42 55.71 -0.19
C ALA A 12 6.14 54.85 -0.42
N LYS A 13 5.17 55.47 -1.07
CA LYS A 13 3.95 54.73 -1.58
C LYS A 13 4.44 53.71 -2.59
N PRO A 14 3.94 52.40 -2.51
CA PRO A 14 4.31 51.40 -3.50
C PRO A 14 3.78 51.80 -4.89
N ASP A 15 4.65 51.71 -5.89
CA ASP A 15 4.36 52.03 -7.30
C ASP A 15 3.20 51.13 -7.82
N THR A 16 2.07 51.73 -7.98
CA THR A 16 0.83 51.12 -8.52
C THR A 16 1.04 50.49 -9.91
N LYS A 17 1.94 51.05 -10.74
CA LYS A 17 2.30 50.54 -12.07
C LYS A 17 2.97 49.15 -12.05
N VAL A 18 3.80 48.88 -11.03
CA VAL A 18 4.49 47.57 -10.89
C VAL A 18 3.49 46.49 -10.44
N ALA A 19 2.54 46.83 -9.57
CA ALA A 19 1.48 45.95 -9.12
C ALA A 19 0.48 45.59 -10.25
N ASP A 20 0.15 46.52 -11.13
CA ASP A 20 -0.75 46.28 -12.25
C ASP A 20 -0.08 45.46 -13.36
N ALA A 21 1.19 45.66 -13.64
CA ALA A 21 1.97 44.84 -14.57
C ALA A 21 2.10 43.39 -14.07
N ALA A 22 2.33 43.18 -12.76
CA ALA A 22 2.37 41.86 -12.16
C ALA A 22 1.01 41.12 -12.20
N LYS A 23 -0.10 41.84 -11.99
CA LYS A 23 -1.46 41.30 -12.13
C LYS A 23 -1.79 40.92 -13.56
N ALA A 24 -1.40 41.75 -14.56
CA ALA A 24 -1.62 41.46 -15.99
C ALA A 24 -0.83 40.21 -16.43
N THR A 25 0.41 40.08 -15.98
CA THR A 25 1.26 38.88 -16.26
C THR A 25 0.69 37.62 -15.61
N SER A 26 0.13 37.75 -14.40
CA SER A 26 -0.52 36.64 -13.69
C SER A 26 -1.80 36.19 -14.41
N ALA A 27 -2.61 37.14 -14.89
CA ALA A 27 -3.84 36.86 -15.64
C ALA A 27 -3.55 36.20 -17.00
N ALA A 28 -2.49 36.59 -17.69
CA ALA A 28 -2.06 35.94 -18.93
C ALA A 28 -1.64 34.51 -18.71
N LYS A 29 -0.78 34.25 -17.71
CA LYS A 29 -0.37 32.90 -17.33
C LYS A 29 -1.54 32.00 -16.94
N GLN A 30 -2.55 32.56 -16.28
CA GLN A 30 -3.74 31.80 -15.89
C GLN A 30 -4.55 31.36 -17.12
N ARG A 31 -4.71 32.24 -18.13
CA ARG A 31 -5.40 31.89 -19.39
C ARG A 31 -4.66 30.79 -20.16
N ASP A 32 -3.34 30.90 -20.24
CA ASP A 32 -2.51 29.90 -20.92
C ASP A 32 -2.60 28.53 -20.20
N LEU A 33 -2.62 28.54 -18.86
CA LEU A 33 -2.81 27.33 -18.06
C LEU A 33 -4.20 26.71 -18.28
N ASP A 34 -5.25 27.53 -18.28
CA ASP A 34 -6.63 27.04 -18.49
C ASP A 34 -6.81 26.49 -19.93
N ALA A 35 -6.16 27.07 -20.92
CA ALA A 35 -6.12 26.55 -22.29
C ALA A 35 -5.37 25.19 -22.35
N ALA A 36 -4.24 25.07 -21.66
CA ALA A 36 -3.50 23.82 -21.58
C ALA A 36 -4.31 22.72 -20.88
N ILE A 37 -4.99 23.04 -19.76
CA ILE A 37 -5.88 22.11 -19.05
C ILE A 37 -7.02 21.65 -20.00
N SER A 38 -7.64 22.56 -20.72
CA SER A 38 -8.71 22.23 -21.69
C SER A 38 -8.20 21.28 -22.79
N THR A 39 -7.00 21.52 -23.31
CA THR A 39 -6.39 20.65 -24.33
C THR A 39 -6.10 19.25 -23.77
N ILE A 40 -5.56 19.15 -22.56
CA ILE A 40 -5.30 17.87 -21.88
C ILE A 40 -6.60 17.10 -21.65
N THR A 41 -7.64 17.79 -21.16
CA THR A 41 -8.94 17.17 -20.90
C THR A 41 -9.58 16.65 -22.20
N LYS A 42 -9.47 17.39 -23.31
CA LYS A 42 -9.97 16.94 -24.63
C LYS A 42 -9.20 15.72 -25.15
N SER A 43 -7.88 15.67 -24.95
CA SER A 43 -7.03 14.59 -25.49
C SER A 43 -7.05 13.33 -24.66
N TYR A 44 -7.16 13.44 -23.33
CA TYR A 44 -6.99 12.33 -22.38
C TYR A 44 -8.22 12.04 -21.52
N GLY A 45 -9.30 12.81 -21.67
CA GLY A 45 -10.56 12.65 -20.94
C GLY A 45 -10.65 13.45 -19.66
N GLU A 46 -11.86 13.52 -19.09
CA GLU A 46 -12.13 14.17 -17.81
C GLU A 46 -11.40 13.43 -16.68
N GLY A 47 -10.69 14.18 -15.85
CA GLY A 47 -9.91 13.62 -14.74
C GLY A 47 -8.42 13.35 -15.05
N ALA A 48 -7.97 13.54 -16.31
CA ALA A 48 -6.54 13.44 -16.66
C ALA A 48 -5.69 14.51 -15.94
N ILE A 49 -6.29 15.67 -15.67
CA ILE A 49 -5.69 16.75 -14.87
C ILE A 49 -6.77 17.37 -14.00
N MET A 50 -6.45 17.67 -12.73
CA MET A 50 -7.39 18.32 -11.81
C MET A 50 -6.66 19.25 -10.83
N ARG A 51 -7.37 20.27 -10.37
CA ARG A 51 -6.87 21.15 -9.29
C ARG A 51 -7.23 20.51 -7.93
N LEU A 52 -6.25 20.32 -7.06
CA LEU A 52 -6.44 19.60 -5.78
C LEU A 52 -7.31 20.34 -4.76
N GLY A 53 -7.60 21.64 -4.97
CA GLY A 53 -8.19 22.50 -3.95
C GLY A 53 -9.73 22.53 -3.86
N ALA A 54 -10.47 22.11 -4.89
CA ALA A 54 -11.91 22.40 -4.92
C ALA A 54 -12.84 21.18 -4.80
N ALA A 55 -12.43 19.99 -5.24
CA ALA A 55 -13.32 18.82 -5.27
C ALA A 55 -12.70 17.55 -4.68
N THR A 56 -11.41 17.53 -4.48
CA THR A 56 -10.65 16.31 -4.17
C THR A 56 -10.38 16.13 -2.68
N ALA A 57 -10.47 17.18 -1.88
CA ALA A 57 -10.31 17.14 -0.43
C ALA A 57 -11.44 16.37 0.29
N GLN A 58 -12.55 16.09 -0.39
CA GLN A 58 -13.72 15.37 0.15
C GLN A 58 -13.91 13.97 -0.42
N ARG A 59 -13.03 13.46 -1.29
CA ARG A 59 -13.12 12.05 -1.68
C ARG A 59 -12.72 11.19 -0.48
N SER A 60 -13.71 10.64 0.20
CA SER A 60 -13.49 9.58 1.17
C SER A 60 -12.76 8.43 0.46
N ILE A 61 -11.63 8.03 1.01
CA ILE A 61 -10.91 6.85 0.52
C ILE A 61 -11.74 5.64 0.90
N GLU A 62 -12.19 4.90 -0.10
CA GLU A 62 -12.84 3.62 0.15
C GLU A 62 -11.85 2.64 0.78
N VAL A 63 -12.28 1.97 1.83
CA VAL A 63 -11.44 1.06 2.62
C VAL A 63 -12.13 -0.26 2.89
N ILE A 64 -11.35 -1.26 3.26
CA ILE A 64 -11.82 -2.52 3.83
C ILE A 64 -11.30 -2.57 5.26
N SER A 65 -12.19 -2.78 6.24
CA SER A 65 -11.79 -2.89 7.64
C SER A 65 -10.88 -4.11 7.84
N THR A 66 -9.87 -3.95 8.67
CA THR A 66 -8.99 -5.06 9.07
C THR A 66 -9.63 -5.97 10.12
N GLY A 67 -10.77 -5.58 10.67
CA GLY A 67 -11.41 -6.27 11.80
C GLY A 67 -10.84 -5.88 13.17
N SER A 68 -9.76 -5.12 13.19
CA SER A 68 -9.17 -4.57 14.40
C SER A 68 -9.32 -3.05 14.43
N LEU A 69 -10.11 -2.54 15.36
CA LEU A 69 -10.34 -1.11 15.51
C LEU A 69 -9.02 -0.34 15.71
N ALA A 70 -8.08 -0.92 16.46
CA ALA A 70 -6.79 -0.30 16.71
C ALA A 70 -5.96 -0.16 15.42
N VAL A 71 -5.97 -1.17 14.56
CA VAL A 71 -5.28 -1.14 13.26
C VAL A 71 -5.97 -0.15 12.32
N ASP A 72 -7.29 -0.19 12.23
CA ASP A 72 -8.08 0.69 11.37
C ASP A 72 -7.88 2.18 11.74
N LEU A 73 -7.85 2.51 13.04
CA LEU A 73 -7.53 3.84 13.53
C LEU A 73 -6.08 4.24 13.23
N ALA A 74 -5.14 3.32 13.43
CA ALA A 74 -3.72 3.57 13.15
C ALA A 74 -3.45 3.76 11.66
N LEU A 75 -4.24 3.16 10.77
CA LEU A 75 -4.22 3.40 9.33
C LEU A 75 -4.72 4.79 8.94
N GLY A 76 -5.37 5.53 9.85
CA GLY A 76 -5.79 6.91 9.65
C GLY A 76 -6.94 7.11 8.67
N VAL A 77 -7.26 6.11 7.87
CA VAL A 77 -8.37 6.12 6.89
C VAL A 77 -9.49 5.14 7.25
N GLY A 78 -9.34 4.38 8.35
CA GLY A 78 -10.35 3.46 8.85
C GLY A 78 -10.29 2.05 8.26
N GLY A 79 -9.18 1.66 7.64
CA GLY A 79 -8.99 0.33 7.09
C GLY A 79 -7.94 0.30 5.99
N VAL A 80 -7.77 -0.83 5.30
CA VAL A 80 -6.87 -0.94 4.14
C VAL A 80 -7.51 -0.27 2.92
N PRO A 81 -6.78 0.64 2.24
CA PRO A 81 -7.33 1.40 1.13
C PRO A 81 -7.58 0.53 -0.10
N ARG A 82 -8.75 0.71 -0.76
CA ARG A 82 -9.09 0.04 -2.01
C ARG A 82 -8.23 0.53 -3.18
N GLY A 83 -7.98 -0.35 -4.12
CA GLY A 83 -7.21 -0.02 -5.32
C GLY A 83 -5.71 0.16 -5.09
N ARG A 84 -5.17 -0.39 -4.02
CA ARG A 84 -3.79 -0.20 -3.59
C ARG A 84 -3.05 -1.51 -3.33
N VAL A 85 -1.73 -1.43 -3.44
CA VAL A 85 -0.83 -2.48 -2.99
C VAL A 85 -0.53 -2.27 -1.52
N ILE A 86 -0.68 -3.34 -0.73
CA ILE A 86 -0.41 -3.39 0.71
C ILE A 86 0.68 -4.43 0.94
N GLU A 87 1.65 -4.14 1.78
CA GLU A 87 2.62 -5.13 2.26
C GLU A 87 2.41 -5.38 3.75
N ILE A 88 2.24 -6.66 4.12
CA ILE A 88 2.20 -7.11 5.51
C ILE A 88 3.42 -8.00 5.73
N PHE A 89 4.32 -7.59 6.61
CA PHE A 89 5.57 -8.30 6.84
C PHE A 89 5.85 -8.49 8.33
N GLY A 90 6.66 -9.47 8.65
CA GLY A 90 7.01 -9.78 10.03
C GLY A 90 7.59 -11.19 10.16
N PRO A 91 8.02 -11.57 11.38
CA PRO A 91 8.49 -12.92 11.69
C PRO A 91 7.43 -13.99 11.42
N GLU A 92 7.84 -15.24 11.41
CA GLU A 92 6.90 -16.36 11.39
C GLU A 92 5.99 -16.35 12.61
N SER A 93 4.78 -16.86 12.45
CA SER A 93 3.77 -16.93 13.53
C SER A 93 3.44 -15.58 14.20
N SER A 94 3.64 -14.46 13.51
CA SER A 94 3.32 -13.11 14.03
C SER A 94 1.85 -12.69 13.80
N GLY A 95 1.05 -13.48 13.07
CA GLY A 95 -0.35 -13.20 12.78
C GLY A 95 -0.61 -12.55 11.42
N LYS A 96 0.33 -12.61 10.46
CA LYS A 96 0.15 -12.06 9.10
C LYS A 96 -1.07 -12.67 8.40
N THR A 97 -1.12 -14.01 8.34
CA THR A 97 -2.23 -14.77 7.72
C THR A 97 -3.56 -14.49 8.42
N THR A 98 -3.56 -14.41 9.76
CA THR A 98 -4.74 -14.05 10.55
C THR A 98 -5.31 -12.70 10.14
N LEU A 99 -4.47 -11.67 10.04
CA LEU A 99 -4.90 -10.32 9.63
C LEU A 99 -5.49 -10.32 8.21
N MET A 100 -4.85 -11.02 7.27
CA MET A 100 -5.35 -11.12 5.89
C MET A 100 -6.71 -11.80 5.81
N LEU A 101 -6.89 -12.91 6.54
CA LEU A 101 -8.15 -13.62 6.58
C LEU A 101 -9.28 -12.77 7.17
N HIS A 102 -8.98 -11.92 8.17
CA HIS A 102 -9.95 -10.94 8.66
C HIS A 102 -10.31 -9.88 7.61
N VAL A 103 -9.34 -9.39 6.84
CA VAL A 103 -9.62 -8.44 5.74
C VAL A 103 -10.51 -9.11 4.68
N ILE A 104 -10.23 -10.37 4.31
CA ILE A 104 -11.06 -11.15 3.39
C ILE A 104 -12.48 -11.30 3.95
N ALA A 105 -12.62 -11.76 5.21
CA ALA A 105 -13.92 -11.93 5.84
C ALA A 105 -14.74 -10.63 5.87
N ASN A 106 -14.09 -9.50 6.14
CA ASN A 106 -14.76 -8.20 6.15
C ASN A 106 -15.12 -7.70 4.74
N ALA A 107 -14.29 -7.99 3.72
CA ALA A 107 -14.65 -7.73 2.34
C ALA A 107 -15.88 -8.52 1.91
N GLN A 108 -15.92 -9.83 2.23
CA GLN A 108 -17.06 -10.70 1.94
C GLN A 108 -18.34 -10.28 2.70
N LYS A 109 -18.22 -9.89 3.98
CA LYS A 109 -19.35 -9.33 4.77
C LYS A 109 -19.95 -8.07 4.13
N ALA A 110 -19.14 -7.29 3.45
CA ALA A 110 -19.56 -6.11 2.70
C ALA A 110 -20.14 -6.46 1.29
N GLY A 111 -20.28 -7.75 0.95
CA GLY A 111 -20.76 -8.23 -0.34
C GLY A 111 -19.69 -8.28 -1.43
N GLY A 112 -18.41 -8.13 -1.06
CA GLY A 112 -17.28 -8.19 -1.99
C GLY A 112 -16.75 -9.61 -2.20
N LEU A 113 -15.99 -9.79 -3.27
CA LEU A 113 -15.33 -11.04 -3.64
C LEU A 113 -13.83 -10.97 -3.35
N ALA A 114 -13.27 -12.13 -2.97
CA ALA A 114 -11.86 -12.23 -2.61
C ALA A 114 -11.18 -13.42 -3.28
N ALA A 115 -9.87 -13.28 -3.53
CA ALA A 115 -9.02 -14.37 -3.97
C ALA A 115 -7.80 -14.51 -3.06
N PHE A 116 -7.35 -15.73 -2.84
CA PHE A 116 -6.18 -16.09 -2.08
C PHE A 116 -5.21 -16.89 -2.96
N ILE A 117 -4.05 -16.31 -3.22
CA ILE A 117 -2.97 -16.96 -3.97
C ILE A 117 -2.00 -17.52 -2.94
N ASP A 118 -2.09 -18.83 -2.70
CA ASP A 118 -1.37 -19.57 -1.67
C ASP A 118 -0.09 -20.17 -2.25
N ALA A 119 0.96 -19.38 -2.35
CA ALA A 119 2.26 -19.83 -2.83
C ALA A 119 3.06 -20.63 -1.78
N GLU A 120 2.68 -20.59 -0.51
CA GLU A 120 3.27 -21.39 0.57
C GLU A 120 2.54 -22.73 0.77
N HIS A 121 1.37 -22.96 0.14
CA HIS A 121 0.51 -24.13 0.34
C HIS A 121 0.14 -24.36 1.82
N ALA A 122 -0.10 -23.29 2.55
CA ALA A 122 -0.24 -23.29 4.01
C ALA A 122 -1.62 -22.79 4.50
N LEU A 123 -2.57 -22.54 3.60
CA LEU A 123 -3.90 -22.09 3.97
C LEU A 123 -4.67 -23.22 4.68
N ASP A 124 -5.06 -22.96 5.94
CA ASP A 124 -5.98 -23.84 6.69
C ASP A 124 -7.43 -23.36 6.51
N PRO A 125 -8.28 -24.13 5.77
CA PRO A 125 -9.67 -23.76 5.56
C PRO A 125 -10.49 -23.75 6.85
N ALA A 126 -10.17 -24.63 7.81
CA ALA A 126 -10.90 -24.69 9.08
C ALA A 126 -10.63 -23.45 9.92
N TYR A 127 -9.38 -22.97 9.91
CA TYR A 127 -9.00 -21.72 10.56
C TYR A 127 -9.62 -20.50 9.87
N ALA A 128 -9.57 -20.43 8.54
CA ALA A 128 -10.21 -19.35 7.76
C ALA A 128 -11.71 -19.24 8.07
N LYS A 129 -12.42 -20.38 8.11
CA LYS A 129 -13.84 -20.43 8.48
C LYS A 129 -14.11 -19.91 9.89
N LYS A 130 -13.23 -20.25 10.87
CA LYS A 130 -13.36 -19.73 12.25
C LYS A 130 -13.20 -18.22 12.33
N LEU A 131 -12.39 -17.62 11.46
CA LEU A 131 -12.22 -16.17 11.36
C LEU A 131 -13.35 -15.48 10.59
N GLY A 132 -14.32 -16.25 10.08
CA GLY A 132 -15.51 -15.71 9.42
C GLY A 132 -15.39 -15.58 7.90
N VAL A 133 -14.39 -16.23 7.29
CA VAL A 133 -14.29 -16.32 5.82
C VAL A 133 -15.33 -17.27 5.30
N ASN A 134 -16.10 -16.84 4.28
CA ASN A 134 -16.97 -17.71 3.51
C ASN A 134 -16.11 -18.47 2.48
N LEU A 135 -15.93 -19.77 2.68
CA LEU A 135 -15.08 -20.60 1.84
C LEU A 135 -15.69 -20.86 0.46
N ASP A 136 -17.01 -20.86 0.35
CA ASP A 136 -17.71 -21.14 -0.90
C ASP A 136 -17.52 -19.99 -1.92
N ASP A 137 -17.30 -18.78 -1.44
CA ASP A 137 -17.06 -17.57 -2.24
C ASP A 137 -15.58 -17.17 -2.30
N LEU A 138 -14.67 -17.94 -1.70
CA LEU A 138 -13.25 -17.65 -1.74
C LEU A 138 -12.57 -18.36 -2.91
N LEU A 139 -12.01 -17.61 -3.85
CA LEU A 139 -11.17 -18.17 -4.89
C LEU A 139 -9.78 -18.48 -4.31
N VAL A 140 -9.34 -19.72 -4.44
CA VAL A 140 -7.99 -20.14 -4.00
C VAL A 140 -7.20 -20.64 -5.20
N SER A 141 -5.95 -20.19 -5.31
CA SER A 141 -5.01 -20.66 -6.32
C SER A 141 -3.69 -21.01 -5.65
N GLN A 142 -3.09 -22.13 -6.06
CA GLN A 142 -1.80 -22.63 -5.57
C GLN A 142 -0.83 -22.77 -6.75
N PRO A 143 -0.18 -21.66 -7.16
CA PRO A 143 0.69 -21.63 -8.32
C PRO A 143 2.04 -22.30 -8.04
N ASP A 144 2.61 -22.94 -9.06
CA ASP A 144 3.93 -23.59 -8.98
C ASP A 144 5.10 -22.61 -9.09
N SER A 145 4.88 -21.42 -9.67
CA SER A 145 5.94 -20.43 -9.90
C SER A 145 5.50 -19.00 -9.58
N GLY A 146 6.47 -18.12 -9.35
CA GLY A 146 6.23 -16.70 -9.10
C GLY A 146 5.60 -15.99 -10.31
N GLU A 147 5.97 -16.36 -11.52
CA GLU A 147 5.39 -15.86 -12.77
C GLU A 147 3.92 -16.22 -12.89
N GLU A 148 3.57 -17.45 -12.57
CA GLU A 148 2.19 -17.93 -12.58
C GLU A 148 1.35 -17.20 -11.54
N ALA A 149 1.82 -17.12 -10.30
CA ALA A 149 1.15 -16.40 -9.21
C ALA A 149 0.82 -14.95 -9.60
N LEU A 150 1.80 -14.24 -10.15
CA LEU A 150 1.65 -12.84 -10.51
C LEU A 150 0.80 -12.64 -11.78
N THR A 151 0.80 -13.61 -12.69
CA THR A 151 -0.08 -13.61 -13.88
C THR A 151 -1.52 -13.86 -13.49
N ILE A 152 -1.78 -14.79 -12.55
CA ILE A 152 -3.11 -15.04 -11.99
C ILE A 152 -3.59 -13.77 -11.27
N CYS A 153 -2.75 -13.16 -10.44
CA CYS A 153 -3.06 -11.89 -9.77
C CYS A 153 -3.41 -10.77 -10.77
N GLU A 154 -2.63 -10.61 -11.86
CA GLU A 154 -2.90 -9.64 -12.91
C GLU A 154 -4.24 -9.93 -13.61
N THR A 155 -4.53 -11.18 -13.94
CA THR A 155 -5.77 -11.59 -14.61
C THR A 155 -6.99 -11.34 -13.75
N LEU A 156 -6.91 -11.71 -12.47
CA LEU A 156 -7.98 -11.47 -11.51
C LEU A 156 -8.24 -9.98 -11.27
N ALA A 157 -7.19 -9.18 -11.14
CA ALA A 157 -7.32 -7.72 -11.01
C ALA A 157 -7.93 -7.07 -12.26
N ARG A 158 -7.62 -7.63 -13.45
CA ARG A 158 -8.13 -7.14 -14.74
C ARG A 158 -9.62 -7.43 -14.95
N SER A 159 -10.18 -8.42 -14.25
CA SER A 159 -11.61 -8.73 -14.31
C SER A 159 -12.49 -7.65 -13.70
N ASN A 160 -11.94 -6.76 -12.86
CA ASN A 160 -12.66 -5.75 -12.07
C ASN A 160 -13.74 -6.35 -11.13
N ALA A 161 -13.75 -7.66 -10.89
CA ALA A 161 -14.77 -8.33 -10.09
C ALA A 161 -14.38 -8.50 -8.62
N LEU A 162 -13.07 -8.40 -8.31
CA LEU A 162 -12.57 -8.70 -6.98
C LEU A 162 -12.28 -7.42 -6.17
N ASP A 163 -12.63 -7.46 -4.90
CA ASP A 163 -12.32 -6.41 -3.93
C ASP A 163 -10.94 -6.61 -3.29
N VAL A 164 -10.57 -7.86 -3.05
CA VAL A 164 -9.30 -8.23 -2.41
C VAL A 164 -8.64 -9.39 -3.13
N ILE A 165 -7.34 -9.27 -3.36
CA ILE A 165 -6.44 -10.36 -3.75
C ILE A 165 -5.34 -10.44 -2.70
N VAL A 166 -5.13 -11.60 -2.13
CA VAL A 166 -4.04 -11.89 -1.20
C VAL A 166 -3.02 -12.77 -1.87
N VAL A 167 -1.73 -12.47 -1.70
CA VAL A 167 -0.61 -13.30 -2.16
C VAL A 167 0.23 -13.68 -0.94
N ASP A 168 0.20 -14.93 -0.55
CA ASP A 168 0.91 -15.50 0.61
C ASP A 168 1.92 -16.55 0.18
N SER A 169 3.22 -16.31 0.20
CA SER A 169 3.93 -15.07 0.50
C SER A 169 4.91 -14.73 -0.64
N VAL A 170 5.41 -13.47 -0.67
CA VAL A 170 6.46 -13.06 -1.63
C VAL A 170 7.70 -13.93 -1.53
N ALA A 171 8.03 -14.43 -0.33
CA ALA A 171 9.18 -15.29 -0.10
C ALA A 171 9.09 -16.62 -0.89
N ALA A 172 7.88 -17.10 -1.15
CA ALA A 172 7.60 -18.34 -1.88
C ALA A 172 7.46 -18.15 -3.40
N LEU A 173 7.46 -16.90 -3.88
CA LEU A 173 7.39 -16.61 -5.32
C LEU A 173 8.74 -16.90 -5.99
N VAL A 174 9.01 -18.17 -6.26
CA VAL A 174 10.23 -18.62 -6.93
C VAL A 174 10.09 -18.41 -8.44
N PRO A 175 11.05 -17.74 -9.11
CA PRO A 175 11.05 -17.61 -10.55
C PRO A 175 11.16 -18.97 -11.23
N LYS A 176 10.42 -19.14 -12.36
CA LYS A 176 10.41 -20.39 -13.12
C LYS A 176 11.81 -20.84 -13.55
N ALA A 177 12.64 -19.91 -13.99
CA ALA A 177 14.03 -20.18 -14.35
C ALA A 177 14.90 -20.68 -13.18
N GLU A 178 14.52 -20.38 -11.94
CA GLU A 178 15.16 -20.90 -10.73
C GLU A 178 14.69 -22.32 -10.43
N LEU A 179 13.40 -22.62 -10.67
CA LEU A 179 12.82 -23.96 -10.50
C LEU A 179 13.36 -24.96 -11.54
N GLU A 180 13.58 -24.52 -12.76
CA GLU A 180 14.10 -25.35 -13.87
C GLU A 180 15.64 -25.42 -13.89
N GLY A 181 16.32 -24.59 -13.10
CA GLY A 181 17.78 -24.52 -13.00
C GLY A 181 18.38 -25.63 -12.16
N GLU A 182 19.68 -25.89 -12.34
CA GLU A 182 20.42 -26.82 -11.49
C GLU A 182 20.63 -26.25 -10.08
N MET A 183 20.61 -27.13 -9.05
CA MET A 183 20.90 -26.72 -7.69
C MET A 183 22.29 -26.08 -7.56
N GLY A 184 22.33 -24.87 -7.02
CA GLY A 184 23.57 -24.09 -6.87
C GLY A 184 23.83 -23.06 -7.97
N MET A 185 22.98 -22.95 -8.98
CA MET A 185 23.04 -21.81 -9.91
C MET A 185 22.78 -20.49 -9.22
N ALA A 186 23.58 -19.48 -9.55
CA ALA A 186 23.41 -18.13 -9.00
C ALA A 186 22.19 -17.45 -9.61
N THR A 187 21.04 -17.46 -8.91
CA THR A 187 19.77 -16.83 -9.33
C THR A 187 19.58 -15.45 -8.71
N MET A 188 20.69 -14.82 -8.31
CA MET A 188 20.65 -13.54 -7.60
C MET A 188 19.86 -12.47 -8.36
N GLY A 189 18.82 -11.94 -7.68
CA GLY A 189 18.03 -10.82 -8.18
C GLY A 189 16.91 -11.15 -9.16
N MET A 190 16.69 -12.41 -9.53
CA MET A 190 15.62 -12.81 -10.45
C MET A 190 14.25 -12.51 -9.85
N GLN A 191 14.02 -12.92 -8.61
CA GLN A 191 12.79 -12.61 -7.87
C GLN A 191 12.54 -11.10 -7.75
N ALA A 192 13.60 -10.31 -7.49
CA ALA A 192 13.46 -8.85 -7.40
C ALA A 192 13.09 -8.19 -8.74
N ARG A 193 13.59 -8.73 -9.86
CA ARG A 193 13.22 -8.29 -11.23
C ARG A 193 11.77 -8.64 -11.53
N LEU A 194 11.36 -9.87 -11.23
CA LEU A 194 9.99 -10.35 -11.39
C LEU A 194 9.00 -9.47 -10.61
N MET A 195 9.25 -9.23 -9.33
CA MET A 195 8.44 -8.35 -8.49
C MET A 195 8.38 -6.92 -9.02
N SER A 196 9.51 -6.36 -9.47
CA SER A 196 9.55 -5.00 -10.02
C SER A 196 8.71 -4.88 -11.30
N GLN A 197 8.76 -5.89 -12.17
CA GLN A 197 7.98 -5.92 -13.40
C GLN A 197 6.50 -6.06 -13.14
N ALA A 198 6.11 -6.98 -12.25
CA ALA A 198 4.72 -7.23 -11.88
C ALA A 198 4.08 -6.02 -11.20
N LEU A 199 4.73 -5.45 -10.19
CA LEU A 199 4.20 -4.32 -9.43
C LEU A 199 4.02 -3.07 -10.28
N ARG A 200 4.88 -2.85 -11.28
CA ARG A 200 4.73 -1.75 -12.26
C ARG A 200 3.43 -1.85 -13.04
N LYS A 201 3.02 -3.07 -13.41
CA LYS A 201 1.76 -3.33 -14.12
C LYS A 201 0.57 -3.30 -13.15
N LEU A 202 0.70 -4.01 -12.03
CA LEU A 202 -0.38 -4.18 -11.05
C LEU A 202 -0.84 -2.86 -10.45
N THR A 203 0.08 -1.94 -10.13
CA THR A 203 -0.28 -0.67 -9.47
C THR A 203 -1.29 0.15 -10.29
N ALA A 204 -1.08 0.28 -11.60
CA ALA A 204 -2.00 1.01 -12.47
C ALA A 204 -3.34 0.28 -12.63
N LEU A 205 -3.29 -1.04 -12.73
CA LEU A 205 -4.45 -1.91 -12.88
C LEU A 205 -5.34 -1.88 -11.64
N LEU A 206 -4.75 -2.11 -10.46
CA LEU A 206 -5.45 -2.11 -9.17
C LEU A 206 -6.14 -0.78 -8.89
N ASN A 207 -5.51 0.35 -9.23
CA ASN A 207 -6.12 1.66 -9.06
C ASN A 207 -7.40 1.83 -9.92
N LYS A 208 -7.42 1.24 -11.13
CA LYS A 208 -8.60 1.26 -12.01
C LYS A 208 -9.70 0.31 -11.51
N SER A 209 -9.34 -0.93 -11.17
CA SER A 209 -10.28 -1.96 -10.72
C SER A 209 -10.80 -1.74 -9.30
N LYS A 210 -10.15 -0.85 -8.52
CA LYS A 210 -10.41 -0.68 -7.08
C LYS A 210 -10.15 -1.94 -6.25
N THR A 211 -9.45 -2.91 -6.80
CA THR A 211 -9.06 -4.14 -6.11
C THR A 211 -7.88 -3.87 -5.19
N THR A 212 -7.97 -4.25 -3.94
CA THR A 212 -6.85 -4.21 -2.99
C THR A 212 -5.99 -5.45 -3.15
N CYS A 213 -4.68 -5.29 -3.34
CA CYS A 213 -3.76 -6.41 -3.41
C CYS A 213 -2.83 -6.42 -2.20
N ILE A 214 -2.92 -7.48 -1.40
CA ILE A 214 -2.13 -7.65 -0.17
C ILE A 214 -1.05 -8.69 -0.42
N PHE A 215 0.20 -8.30 -0.26
CA PHE A 215 1.34 -9.19 -0.27
C PHE A 215 1.83 -9.44 1.16
N THR A 216 1.96 -10.69 1.55
CA THR A 216 2.71 -10.99 2.77
C THR A 216 4.18 -11.17 2.47
N ASN A 217 4.99 -10.92 3.49
CA ASN A 217 6.42 -11.08 3.39
C ASN A 217 7.04 -11.54 4.71
N GLN A 218 8.12 -12.29 4.59
CA GLN A 218 8.91 -12.71 5.73
C GLN A 218 10.01 -11.69 6.02
N LEU A 219 10.53 -11.68 7.24
CA LEU A 219 11.75 -10.95 7.58
C LEU A 219 12.96 -11.86 7.41
N ARG A 220 14.02 -11.31 6.84
CA ARG A 220 15.33 -11.94 6.71
C ARG A 220 16.36 -10.98 7.27
N GLU A 221 17.44 -11.49 7.79
CA GLU A 221 18.57 -10.70 8.25
C GLU A 221 19.68 -10.69 7.19
N LYS A 222 20.22 -9.51 6.96
CA LYS A 222 21.41 -9.36 6.10
C LYS A 222 22.63 -9.70 6.90
N VAL A 223 23.38 -10.68 6.43
CA VAL A 223 24.69 -11.05 7.00
C VAL A 223 25.69 -9.91 6.77
N GLY A 224 26.48 -9.57 7.81
CA GLY A 224 27.57 -8.61 7.71
C GLY A 224 27.18 -7.13 7.92
N VAL A 225 25.96 -6.83 8.34
CA VAL A 225 25.57 -5.45 8.72
C VAL A 225 25.96 -5.22 10.19
N MET A 226 27.07 -4.50 10.41
CA MET A 226 27.54 -4.17 11.76
C MET A 226 26.83 -2.97 12.39
N PHE A 227 26.25 -2.06 11.57
CA PHE A 227 25.56 -0.86 12.02
C PHE A 227 24.25 -0.67 11.26
N GLY A 228 23.18 -0.25 11.99
CA GLY A 228 21.85 -0.03 11.44
C GLY A 228 20.93 -1.25 11.57
N ASN A 229 19.78 -1.23 10.88
CA ASN A 229 18.83 -2.34 10.92
C ASN A 229 19.19 -3.41 9.88
N PRO A 230 19.59 -4.64 10.29
CA PRO A 230 19.90 -5.74 9.38
C PRO A 230 18.66 -6.34 8.70
N GLU A 231 17.47 -6.07 9.21
CA GLU A 231 16.24 -6.68 8.72
C GLU A 231 15.91 -6.26 7.27
N THR A 232 15.56 -7.22 6.46
CA THR A 232 15.15 -7.03 5.07
C THR A 232 14.03 -8.00 4.70
N THR A 233 13.29 -7.67 3.64
CA THR A 233 12.24 -8.54 3.11
C THR A 233 12.69 -9.11 1.75
N PRO A 234 12.38 -10.39 1.43
CA PRO A 234 12.52 -10.97 0.10
C PRO A 234 11.80 -10.18 -1.01
N GLY A 235 12.12 -10.47 -2.28
CA GLY A 235 11.51 -9.79 -3.43
C GLY A 235 12.12 -8.42 -3.75
N GLY A 236 13.24 -8.05 -3.11
CA GLY A 236 13.97 -6.81 -3.37
C GLY A 236 13.30 -5.57 -2.78
N LYS A 237 13.54 -4.41 -3.43
CA LYS A 237 13.04 -3.12 -2.92
C LYS A 237 11.68 -2.71 -3.54
N ALA A 238 11.16 -3.46 -4.51
CA ALA A 238 10.00 -3.04 -5.30
C ALA A 238 8.75 -2.82 -4.43
N LEU A 239 8.39 -3.76 -3.56
CA LEU A 239 7.25 -3.60 -2.67
C LEU A 239 7.35 -2.35 -1.78
N LYS A 240 8.56 -2.01 -1.29
CA LYS A 240 8.79 -0.83 -0.47
C LYS A 240 8.42 0.49 -1.19
N PHE A 241 8.53 0.50 -2.52
CA PHE A 241 8.20 1.68 -3.34
C PHE A 241 6.75 1.68 -3.84
N TYR A 242 6.19 0.50 -4.15
CA TYR A 242 4.86 0.39 -4.74
C TYR A 242 3.75 0.22 -3.71
N ALA A 243 4.04 -0.28 -2.52
CA ALA A 243 3.05 -0.41 -1.45
C ALA A 243 2.63 0.96 -0.92
N SER A 244 1.31 1.20 -0.89
CA SER A 244 0.73 2.40 -0.27
C SER A 244 0.71 2.29 1.25
N VAL A 245 0.59 1.08 1.78
CA VAL A 245 0.62 0.77 3.22
C VAL A 245 1.58 -0.39 3.43
N ARG A 246 2.41 -0.28 4.46
CA ARG A 246 3.29 -1.34 4.93
C ARG A 246 3.06 -1.55 6.42
N MET A 247 2.70 -2.76 6.80
CA MET A 247 2.42 -3.15 8.18
C MET A 247 3.48 -4.13 8.66
N ASP A 248 4.23 -3.76 9.71
CA ASP A 248 5.16 -4.64 10.41
C ASP A 248 4.41 -5.26 11.60
N ILE A 249 4.21 -6.58 11.55
CA ILE A 249 3.49 -7.32 12.58
C ILE A 249 4.51 -8.11 13.40
N ARG A 250 4.55 -7.82 14.69
CA ARG A 250 5.46 -8.49 15.63
C ARG A 250 4.69 -9.05 16.81
N ARG A 251 5.10 -10.25 17.25
CA ARG A 251 4.63 -10.83 18.50
C ARG A 251 5.13 -9.98 19.67
N LYS A 252 4.24 -9.57 20.55
CA LYS A 252 4.58 -8.81 21.75
C LYS A 252 4.68 -9.71 22.97
N ASP A 253 3.63 -10.45 23.26
CA ASP A 253 3.51 -11.31 24.43
C ASP A 253 2.74 -12.59 24.12
N THR A 254 2.90 -13.60 24.98
CA THR A 254 2.11 -14.83 24.98
C THR A 254 1.26 -14.83 26.22
N LEU A 255 -0.07 -14.83 26.05
CA LEU A 255 -1.00 -15.03 27.16
C LEU A 255 -1.00 -16.52 27.51
N LYS A 256 -0.71 -16.83 28.77
CA LYS A 256 -0.80 -18.19 29.31
C LYS A 256 -2.08 -18.30 30.11
N ASP A 257 -2.93 -19.26 29.79
CA ASP A 257 -4.08 -19.56 30.61
C ASP A 257 -3.61 -20.40 31.82
N ALA A 258 -3.96 -19.96 33.03
CA ALA A 258 -3.54 -20.61 34.27
C ALA A 258 -4.18 -21.98 34.51
N ARG A 259 -5.10 -22.44 33.63
CA ARG A 259 -5.89 -23.65 33.81
C ARG A 259 -5.60 -24.81 32.88
N SER A 260 -4.76 -24.63 31.87
CA SER A 260 -4.40 -25.72 30.96
C SER A 260 -2.89 -25.80 30.80
N GLU A 261 -2.33 -26.97 31.04
CA GLU A 261 -0.94 -27.29 30.66
C GLU A 261 -0.77 -27.35 29.12
N GLU A 262 -1.85 -27.27 28.36
CA GLU A 262 -1.87 -27.12 26.93
C GLU A 262 -1.87 -25.65 26.56
N HIS A 263 -0.77 -25.22 25.95
CA HIS A 263 -0.48 -23.85 25.57
C HIS A 263 -1.41 -23.30 24.50
N THR A 264 -2.55 -22.75 24.85
CA THR A 264 -3.29 -21.81 24.00
C THR A 264 -2.66 -20.43 24.15
N SER A 265 -1.69 -20.13 23.30
CA SER A 265 -1.10 -18.80 23.26
C SER A 265 -1.96 -17.89 22.39
N GLU A 266 -2.76 -17.02 22.99
CA GLU A 266 -3.25 -15.84 22.26
C GLU A 266 -2.08 -14.91 21.96
N LEU A 267 -1.88 -14.66 20.66
CA LEU A 267 -0.84 -13.77 20.17
C LEU A 267 -1.33 -12.34 20.23
N GLN A 268 -0.84 -11.56 21.20
CA GLN A 268 -0.92 -10.11 21.10
C GLN A 268 0.17 -9.62 20.13
N SER A 269 -0.26 -9.14 18.98
CA SER A 269 0.64 -8.60 17.96
C SER A 269 0.78 -7.09 18.11
N GLN A 270 2.02 -6.60 18.11
CA GLN A 270 2.30 -5.18 18.01
C GLN A 270 2.41 -4.77 16.54
N PHE A 271 1.60 -3.80 16.13
CA PHE A 271 1.60 -3.29 14.77
C PHE A 271 2.50 -2.05 14.67
N ARG A 272 3.44 -2.08 13.75
CA ARG A 272 4.14 -0.89 13.25
C ARG A 272 3.67 -0.61 11.85
N ILE A 273 3.02 0.52 11.67
CA ILE A 273 2.53 0.93 10.35
C ILE A 273 3.51 1.96 9.79
N SER A 274 4.12 1.61 8.68
CA SER A 274 4.94 2.54 7.89
C SER A 274 4.16 2.92 6.65
N TYR A 275 3.78 4.19 6.56
CA TYR A 275 3.15 4.74 5.37
C TYR A 275 4.23 5.12 4.36
N ALA A 276 4.23 4.50 3.20
CA ALA A 276 4.69 5.16 2.01
C ALA A 276 3.53 6.03 1.51
N VAL A 277 3.16 7.03 2.31
CA VAL A 277 2.17 7.99 1.89
C VAL A 277 2.85 8.89 0.89
N PHE A 278 2.26 9.04 -0.28
CA PHE A 278 2.19 10.33 -0.90
C PHE A 278 1.48 11.27 0.09
N CYS A 279 2.16 11.62 1.15
CA CYS A 279 1.76 12.67 2.04
C CYS A 279 2.04 13.97 1.32
N LEU A 280 1.00 14.59 0.85
CA LEU A 280 0.92 16.04 0.91
C LEU A 280 1.17 16.39 2.39
N LYS A 281 2.43 16.67 2.74
CA LYS A 281 2.76 17.28 4.01
C LYS A 281 1.93 18.55 4.11
N LYS A 282 0.93 18.55 4.96
CA LYS A 282 0.48 19.79 5.56
C LYS A 282 1.68 20.37 6.30
N LYS A 283 2.22 21.47 5.79
CA LYS A 283 2.96 22.41 6.59
C LYS A 283 1.98 23.16 7.48
#